data_ab1010bbf27b190e94038278c917c4ac
#
_entry.id   ab1010bbf27b190e94038278c917c4ac
#
_cell.length_a   1.000
_cell.length_b   1.000
_cell.length_c   1.000
_cell.angle_alpha   90.00
_cell.angle_beta   90.00
_cell.angle_gamma   90.00
#
_symmetry.space_group_name_H-M   'P 1'
#
loop_
_entity.id
_entity.type
_entity.pdbx_description
1 polymer ?
#
loop_
_entity_poly.entity_id
_entity_poly.type
_entity_poly.pdbx_seq_one_letter_code
_entity_poly.pdbx_strand_id
1 'polypeptide(L)'
;MDEGTSGRKVIHIGLPKLSEEQLIEIGELAQETIIKHVFDVLNRSEVKDIEVTMRINREETLDLEIEVYLEVPIFVKVDVDGLIDEAVEKAYEAVERRLREIAGKG
;
A
#
# COMPACT_ATOMS: atom_id res chain seq x y z
N MET A 1 23.29 10.97 -13.13
CA MET A 1 23.49 9.63 -12.61
C MET A 1 22.50 9.33 -11.52
N ASP A 2 21.80 8.27 -11.62
CA ASP A 2 20.86 7.93 -10.57
C ASP A 2 21.59 7.34 -9.37
N GLU A 3 21.34 7.92 -8.22
CA GLU A 3 22.06 7.57 -7.01
C GLU A 3 21.14 6.92 -5.99
N GLY A 4 20.05 6.34 -6.43
CA GLY A 4 19.11 5.76 -5.49
C GLY A 4 19.00 4.26 -5.60
N THR A 5 18.46 3.66 -4.55
CA THR A 5 18.06 2.27 -4.55
C THR A 5 16.53 2.26 -4.56
N SER A 6 15.93 1.49 -5.46
CA SER A 6 14.49 1.51 -5.59
C SER A 6 13.91 0.11 -5.58
N GLY A 7 12.61 0.04 -5.29
CA GLY A 7 11.85 -1.18 -5.36
C GLY A 7 10.43 -0.87 -5.79
N ARG A 8 9.77 -1.89 -6.36
CA ARG A 8 8.40 -1.75 -6.84
C ARG A 8 7.67 -3.06 -6.60
N LYS A 9 6.41 -2.93 -6.20
CA LYS A 9 5.59 -4.12 -5.97
C LYS A 9 4.15 -3.81 -6.34
N VAL A 10 3.51 -4.76 -7.00
CA VAL A 10 2.09 -4.68 -7.33
C VAL A 10 1.38 -5.80 -6.59
N ILE A 11 0.31 -5.46 -5.89
CA ILE A 11 -0.48 -6.45 -5.16
C ILE A 11 -1.94 -6.32 -5.55
N HIS A 12 -2.67 -7.40 -5.31
CA HIS A 12 -4.10 -7.45 -5.57
C HIS A 12 -4.81 -7.94 -4.33
N ILE A 13 -5.90 -7.27 -3.97
CA ILE A 13 -6.72 -7.67 -2.83
C ILE A 13 -8.12 -7.91 -3.35
N GLY A 14 -8.59 -9.16 -3.27
CA GLY A 14 -9.95 -9.47 -3.63
C GLY A 14 -10.91 -8.89 -2.61
N LEU A 15 -11.98 -8.24 -3.08
CA LEU A 15 -12.92 -7.55 -2.22
C LEU A 15 -14.31 -8.16 -2.35
N PRO A 16 -15.10 -8.13 -1.26
CA PRO A 16 -16.51 -8.49 -1.36
C PRO A 16 -17.27 -7.36 -2.03
N LYS A 17 -18.55 -7.54 -2.22
CA LYS A 17 -19.37 -6.50 -2.80
C LYS A 17 -19.47 -5.32 -1.82
N LEU A 18 -19.07 -4.16 -2.28
CA LEU A 18 -19.01 -2.96 -1.45
C LEU A 18 -19.61 -1.79 -2.19
N SER A 19 -20.05 -0.78 -1.45
CA SER A 19 -20.51 0.47 -2.04
C SER A 19 -19.31 1.25 -2.58
N GLU A 20 -19.60 2.24 -3.41
CA GLU A 20 -18.53 3.08 -3.97
C GLU A 20 -17.75 3.77 -2.87
N GLU A 21 -18.46 4.28 -1.86
CA GLU A 21 -17.80 4.95 -0.74
C GLU A 21 -16.90 4.01 0.04
N GLN A 22 -17.36 2.77 0.23
CA GLN A 22 -16.57 1.78 0.95
C GLN A 22 -15.33 1.38 0.15
N LEU A 23 -15.45 1.30 -1.18
CA LEU A 23 -14.31 0.99 -2.02
C LEU A 23 -13.24 2.06 -1.90
N ILE A 24 -13.65 3.32 -1.94
CA ILE A 24 -12.72 4.43 -1.82
C ILE A 24 -12.07 4.41 -0.44
N GLU A 25 -12.85 4.17 0.59
CA GLU A 25 -12.33 4.12 1.95
C GLU A 25 -11.27 3.03 2.10
N ILE A 26 -11.54 1.85 1.56
CA ILE A 26 -10.61 0.72 1.65
C ILE A 26 -9.31 1.03 0.91
N GLY A 27 -9.43 1.63 -0.28
CA GLY A 27 -8.25 1.99 -1.05
C GLY A 27 -7.40 3.02 -0.34
N GLU A 28 -8.05 4.04 0.23
CA GLU A 28 -7.32 5.07 0.96
C GLU A 28 -6.67 4.51 2.22
N LEU A 29 -7.36 3.60 2.90
CA LEU A 29 -6.80 2.96 4.09
C LEU A 29 -5.52 2.19 3.75
N ALA A 30 -5.55 1.43 2.66
CA ALA A 30 -4.38 0.69 2.25
C ALA A 30 -3.23 1.63 1.89
N GLN A 31 -3.54 2.68 1.15
CA GLN A 31 -2.52 3.65 0.72
C GLN A 31 -1.89 4.35 1.91
N GLU A 32 -2.72 4.83 2.84
CA GLU A 32 -2.21 5.53 4.02
C GLU A 32 -1.38 4.62 4.91
N THR A 33 -1.80 3.36 5.03
CA THR A 33 -1.07 2.41 5.87
C THR A 33 0.33 2.18 5.31
N ILE A 34 0.44 2.05 3.99
CA ILE A 34 1.75 1.83 3.37
C ILE A 34 2.64 3.05 3.57
N ILE A 35 2.11 4.24 3.30
CA ILE A 35 2.90 5.47 3.43
C ILE A 35 3.32 5.67 4.89
N LYS A 36 2.40 5.45 5.81
CA LYS A 36 2.71 5.62 7.23
C LYS A 36 3.82 4.68 7.67
N HIS A 37 3.77 3.43 7.24
CA HIS A 37 4.79 2.47 7.65
C HIS A 37 6.16 2.87 7.14
N VAL A 38 6.24 3.35 5.89
CA VAL A 38 7.52 3.77 5.34
C VAL A 38 8.10 4.91 6.17
N PHE A 39 7.27 5.89 6.54
CA PHE A 39 7.75 7.04 7.30
C PHE A 39 7.88 6.77 8.80
N ASP A 40 7.37 5.63 9.29
CA ASP A 40 7.69 5.18 10.64
C ASP A 40 9.11 4.60 10.71
N VAL A 41 9.58 4.07 9.59
CA VAL A 41 10.91 3.45 9.51
C VAL A 41 11.97 4.45 9.04
N LEU A 42 11.61 5.31 8.07
CA LEU A 42 12.55 6.24 7.45
C LEU A 42 12.15 7.68 7.71
N ASN A 43 13.15 8.54 7.87
CA ASN A 43 12.90 9.98 7.92
C ASN A 43 12.61 10.49 6.52
N ARG A 44 12.01 11.68 6.43
CA ARG A 44 11.69 12.26 5.13
C ARG A 44 12.94 12.44 4.28
N SER A 45 14.06 12.79 4.90
CA SER A 45 15.31 12.98 4.16
C SER A 45 15.88 11.67 3.64
N GLU A 46 15.36 10.54 4.10
CA GLU A 46 15.81 9.23 3.67
C GLU A 46 14.93 8.65 2.58
N VAL A 47 13.92 9.37 2.14
CA VAL A 47 13.02 8.94 1.07
C VAL A 47 13.20 9.88 -0.11
N LYS A 48 13.67 9.33 -1.23
CA LYS A 48 13.84 10.13 -2.43
C LYS A 48 12.53 10.24 -3.18
N ASP A 49 11.77 9.16 -3.24
CA ASP A 49 10.47 9.16 -3.90
C ASP A 49 9.64 8.02 -3.36
N ILE A 50 8.35 8.26 -3.21
CA ILE A 50 7.41 7.21 -2.84
C ILE A 50 6.12 7.45 -3.59
N GLU A 51 5.62 6.42 -4.26
CA GLU A 51 4.37 6.47 -4.99
C GLU A 51 3.54 5.26 -4.62
N VAL A 52 2.31 5.49 -4.24
CA VAL A 52 1.36 4.43 -3.94
C VAL A 52 0.11 4.72 -4.74
N THR A 53 -0.12 3.94 -5.78
CA THR A 53 -1.29 4.12 -6.62
C THR A 53 -2.25 2.96 -6.41
N MET A 54 -3.53 3.22 -6.60
CA MET A 54 -4.54 2.19 -6.44
C MET A 54 -5.49 2.23 -7.63
N ARG A 55 -5.99 1.06 -7.97
CA ARG A 55 -6.95 0.90 -9.05
C ARG A 55 -7.96 -0.15 -8.64
N ILE A 56 -9.21 0.11 -8.94
CA ILE A 56 -10.28 -0.83 -8.65
C ILE A 56 -10.69 -1.50 -9.96
N ASN A 57 -10.54 -2.81 -10.01
CA ASN A 57 -10.90 -3.60 -11.16
C ASN A 57 -12.24 -4.28 -10.87
N ARG A 58 -13.19 -4.17 -11.82
CA ARG A 58 -14.56 -4.62 -11.61
C ARG A 58 -15.03 -5.54 -12.73
N GLU A 59 -14.17 -6.42 -13.18
CA GLU A 59 -14.59 -7.28 -14.28
C GLU A 59 -15.46 -8.41 -13.76
N GLU A 60 -14.87 -9.57 -13.53
CA GLU A 60 -15.67 -10.68 -13.02
C GLU A 60 -15.79 -10.61 -11.51
N THR A 61 -14.72 -10.19 -10.87
CA THR A 61 -14.69 -10.03 -9.43
C THR A 61 -14.20 -8.64 -9.11
N LEU A 62 -14.48 -8.20 -7.89
CA LEU A 62 -14.02 -6.90 -7.43
C LEU A 62 -12.62 -7.06 -6.86
N ASP A 63 -11.69 -6.28 -7.37
CA ASP A 63 -10.28 -6.43 -7.02
C ASP A 63 -9.64 -5.07 -6.85
N LEU A 64 -8.90 -4.90 -5.75
CA LEU A 64 -8.15 -3.68 -5.49
C LEU A 64 -6.70 -3.94 -5.85
N GLU A 65 -6.20 -3.21 -6.83
CA GLU A 65 -4.81 -3.31 -7.25
C GLU A 65 -4.05 -2.14 -6.66
N ILE A 66 -2.93 -2.43 -6.01
CA ILE A 66 -2.09 -1.38 -5.41
C ILE A 66 -0.68 -1.56 -5.93
N GLU A 67 -0.11 -0.46 -6.43
CA GLU A 67 1.28 -0.45 -6.87
C GLU A 67 2.06 0.46 -5.95
N VAL A 68 3.16 -0.07 -5.40
CA VAL A 68 4.02 0.67 -4.49
C VAL A 68 5.39 0.83 -5.14
N TYR A 69 5.88 2.05 -5.16
CA TYR A 69 7.23 2.36 -5.62
C TYR A 69 7.94 3.16 -4.53
N LEU A 70 9.15 2.76 -4.18
CA LEU A 70 9.92 3.44 -3.16
C LEU A 70 11.36 3.57 -3.65
N GLU A 71 11.90 4.78 -3.54
CA GLU A 71 13.29 5.03 -3.88
C GLU A 71 13.95 5.79 -2.73
N VAL A 72 15.12 5.32 -2.32
CA VAL A 72 15.89 5.96 -1.26
C VAL A 72 17.25 6.38 -1.82
N PRO A 73 17.86 7.43 -1.26
CA PRO A 73 19.21 7.80 -1.66
C PRO A 73 20.19 6.64 -1.42
N ILE A 74 21.27 6.61 -2.20
CA ILE A 74 22.19 5.48 -2.14
C ILE A 74 22.86 5.35 -0.78
N PHE A 75 22.97 6.45 -0.04
CA PHE A 75 23.62 6.40 1.27
C PHE A 75 22.69 5.86 2.38
N VAL A 76 21.42 5.64 2.07
CA VAL A 76 20.49 5.06 3.04
C VAL A 76 20.57 3.55 2.97
N LYS A 77 20.97 2.93 4.07
CA LYS A 77 21.17 1.47 4.11
C LYS A 77 19.92 0.80 4.63
N VAL A 78 19.02 0.49 3.74
CA VAL A 78 17.78 -0.19 4.09
C VAL A 78 17.46 -1.19 2.98
N ASP A 79 16.83 -2.29 3.38
CA ASP A 79 16.32 -3.27 2.42
C ASP A 79 15.00 -2.73 1.88
N VAL A 80 15.05 -2.08 0.72
CA VAL A 80 13.87 -1.43 0.15
C VAL A 80 12.77 -2.44 -0.13
N ASP A 81 13.10 -3.58 -0.72
CA ASP A 81 12.11 -4.60 -1.02
C ASP A 81 11.48 -5.16 0.25
N GLY A 82 12.29 -5.38 1.28
CA GLY A 82 11.77 -5.86 2.55
C GLY A 82 10.86 -4.85 3.21
N LEU A 83 11.22 -3.56 3.13
CA LEU A 83 10.39 -2.50 3.69
C LEU A 83 9.05 -2.41 2.98
N ILE A 84 9.06 -2.52 1.66
CA ILE A 84 7.82 -2.54 0.89
C ILE A 84 6.97 -3.74 1.28
N ASP A 85 7.58 -4.92 1.42
CA ASP A 85 6.83 -6.12 1.81
C ASP A 85 6.18 -5.95 3.17
N GLU A 86 6.88 -5.34 4.13
CA GLU A 86 6.32 -5.08 5.44
C GLU A 86 5.15 -4.11 5.37
N ALA A 87 5.31 -3.05 4.58
CA ALA A 87 4.26 -2.05 4.44
C ALA A 87 3.01 -2.66 3.83
N VAL A 88 3.19 -3.49 2.80
CA VAL A 88 2.10 -4.16 2.12
C VAL A 88 1.39 -5.12 3.07
N GLU A 89 2.14 -5.83 3.90
CA GLU A 89 1.55 -6.76 4.86
C GLU A 89 0.68 -6.02 5.85
N LYS A 90 1.14 -4.86 6.32
CA LYS A 90 0.33 -4.04 7.22
C LYS A 90 -0.92 -3.53 6.54
N ALA A 91 -0.84 -3.21 5.27
CA ALA A 91 -2.01 -2.78 4.50
C ALA A 91 -3.02 -3.90 4.39
N TYR A 92 -2.56 -5.13 4.12
CA TYR A 92 -3.45 -6.29 4.09
C TYR A 92 -4.19 -6.44 5.42
N GLU A 93 -3.45 -6.35 6.52
CA GLU A 93 -4.05 -6.50 7.85
C GLU A 93 -5.09 -5.42 8.12
N ALA A 94 -4.77 -4.18 7.77
CA ALA A 94 -5.68 -3.06 8.00
C ALA A 94 -6.95 -3.21 7.18
N VAL A 95 -6.81 -3.57 5.91
CA VAL A 95 -7.95 -3.77 5.02
C VAL A 95 -8.81 -4.93 5.52
N GLU A 96 -8.18 -6.03 5.89
CA GLU A 96 -8.93 -7.21 6.36
C GLU A 96 -9.72 -6.87 7.62
N ARG A 97 -9.10 -6.14 8.53
CA ARG A 97 -9.80 -5.72 9.77
C ARG A 97 -11.00 -4.85 9.43
N ARG A 98 -10.83 -3.91 8.52
CA ARG A 98 -11.92 -3.02 8.15
C ARG A 98 -13.04 -3.77 7.46
N LEU A 99 -12.70 -4.73 6.60
CA LEU A 99 -13.71 -5.54 5.93
C LEU A 99 -14.53 -6.34 6.93
N ARG A 100 -13.88 -6.86 7.97
CA ARG A 100 -14.61 -7.57 9.02
C ARG A 100 -15.55 -6.65 9.78
N GLU A 101 -15.11 -5.42 10.03
CA GLU A 101 -16.00 -4.44 10.68
C GLU A 101 -17.22 -4.14 9.84
N ILE A 102 -17.01 -3.97 8.53
CA ILE A 102 -18.13 -3.69 7.63
C ILE A 102 -19.09 -4.87 7.60
N ALA A 103 -18.57 -6.10 7.52
CA ALA A 103 -19.40 -7.28 7.49
C ALA A 103 -20.15 -7.46 8.80
N GLY A 104 -19.51 -7.13 9.91
CA GLY A 104 -20.16 -7.29 11.21
C GLY A 104 -21.30 -6.32 11.47
N LYS A 105 -21.34 -5.23 10.71
CA LYS A 105 -22.43 -4.27 10.86
C LYS A 105 -23.65 -4.58 10.00
N GLY A 106 -23.42 -5.42 8.99
CA GLY A 106 -24.46 -5.73 8.06
C GLY A 106 -25.44 -6.69 8.57
#